data_7d4c7fc21b507ad4903dd5c64643e99d
#
_entry.id   7d4c7fc21b507ad4903dd5c64643e99d
#
_cell.length_a   1.000
_cell.length_b   1.000
_cell.length_c   1.000
_cell.angle_alpha   90.00
_cell.angle_beta   90.00
_cell.angle_gamma   90.00
#
_symmetry.space_group_name_H-M   'P 1'
#
loop_
_entity.id
_entity.type
_entity.pdbx_description
1 polymer ?
#
loop_
_entity_poly.entity_id
_entity_poly.type
_entity_poly.pdbx_seq_one_letter_code
_entity_poly.pdbx_strand_id
1 'polypeptide(L)'
;MSYSFEYIDIILLAMIAGFIFLRLRGILGKRTGFEGKAPPQFKEVINKVKTDKVRKINENFDDVAQKEFIKGAKIAYETIITDFSDNDNKIIASRPLINKEIFNQFNDALKARSKRGHYAEITFIGINSATIKEHKKIDKILNVTVDFVAEVITCIKDKDKKIVSGDPEKIKKI
;
A
#
# COMPACT_ATOMS: atom_id res chain seq x y z
N MET A 1 12.18 -58.35 -20.19
CA MET A 1 11.72 -57.78 -18.90
C MET A 1 12.11 -56.30 -18.83
N SER A 2 11.40 -55.41 -19.52
CA SER A 2 11.78 -53.98 -19.56
C SER A 2 10.55 -53.02 -19.43
N TYR A 3 9.37 -53.54 -19.15
CA TYR A 3 8.16 -52.73 -19.11
C TYR A 3 7.86 -52.09 -17.73
N SER A 4 8.60 -52.47 -16.70
CA SER A 4 8.35 -51.96 -15.34
C SER A 4 8.99 -50.61 -15.05
N PHE A 5 9.98 -50.18 -15.82
CA PHE A 5 10.68 -48.91 -15.61
C PHE A 5 9.98 -47.71 -16.24
N GLU A 6 9.27 -47.88 -17.36
CA GLU A 6 8.56 -46.78 -18.02
C GLU A 6 7.40 -46.24 -17.19
N TYR A 7 6.74 -47.10 -16.41
CA TYR A 7 5.62 -46.66 -15.54
C TYR A 7 6.08 -45.93 -14.28
N ILE A 8 7.30 -46.22 -13.80
CA ILE A 8 7.85 -45.56 -12.61
C ILE A 8 8.13 -44.08 -12.90
N ASP A 9 8.65 -43.77 -14.08
CA ASP A 9 8.91 -42.37 -14.48
C ASP A 9 7.60 -41.58 -14.62
N ILE A 10 6.56 -42.19 -15.17
CA ILE A 10 5.24 -41.58 -15.29
C ILE A 10 4.60 -41.32 -13.91
N ILE A 11 4.72 -42.28 -12.98
CA ILE A 11 4.20 -42.15 -11.60
C ILE A 11 4.96 -41.06 -10.85
N LEU A 12 6.28 -41.00 -11.01
CA LEU A 12 7.13 -40.02 -10.37
C LEU A 12 6.81 -38.59 -10.90
N LEU A 13 6.64 -38.49 -12.22
CA LEU A 13 6.24 -37.24 -12.87
C LEU A 13 4.84 -36.78 -12.44
N ALA A 14 3.90 -37.71 -12.30
CA ALA A 14 2.55 -37.44 -11.81
C ALA A 14 2.56 -36.98 -10.34
N MET A 15 3.42 -37.57 -9.50
CA MET A 15 3.57 -37.10 -8.10
C MET A 15 4.15 -35.71 -8.02
N ILE A 16 5.18 -35.39 -8.81
CA ILE A 16 5.77 -34.06 -8.88
C ILE A 16 4.74 -33.05 -9.38
N ALA A 17 4.02 -33.35 -10.46
CA ALA A 17 2.97 -32.50 -11.00
C ALA A 17 1.83 -32.28 -9.97
N GLY A 18 1.41 -33.33 -9.27
CA GLY A 18 0.40 -33.26 -8.20
C GLY A 18 0.87 -32.40 -7.03
N PHE A 19 2.12 -32.51 -6.63
CA PHE A 19 2.70 -31.69 -5.55
C PHE A 19 2.78 -30.21 -5.96
N ILE A 20 3.21 -29.93 -7.18
CA ILE A 20 3.22 -28.56 -7.72
C ILE A 20 1.80 -28.00 -7.79
N PHE A 21 0.82 -28.77 -8.24
CA PHE A 21 -0.58 -28.36 -8.33
C PHE A 21 -1.19 -28.08 -6.95
N LEU A 22 -0.92 -28.92 -5.95
CA LEU A 22 -1.36 -28.69 -4.57
C LEU A 22 -0.73 -27.45 -3.97
N ARG A 23 0.54 -27.19 -4.23
CA ARG A 23 1.25 -25.98 -3.79
C ARG A 23 0.70 -24.73 -4.47
N LEU A 24 0.44 -24.81 -5.78
CA LEU A 24 -0.18 -23.71 -6.54
C LEU A 24 -1.61 -23.45 -6.08
N ARG A 25 -2.40 -24.48 -5.77
CA ARG A 25 -3.76 -24.32 -5.25
C ARG A 25 -3.77 -23.56 -3.91
N GLY A 26 -2.77 -23.75 -3.07
CA GLY A 26 -2.62 -22.97 -1.81
C GLY A 26 -2.28 -21.49 -2.03
N ILE A 27 -1.66 -21.15 -3.18
CA ILE A 27 -1.28 -19.78 -3.54
C ILE A 27 -2.35 -19.14 -4.43
N LEU A 28 -2.89 -19.87 -5.43
CA LEU A 28 -3.96 -19.37 -6.31
C LEU A 28 -5.34 -19.32 -5.63
N GLY A 29 -5.56 -20.07 -4.55
CA GLY A 29 -6.82 -20.01 -3.79
C GLY A 29 -6.93 -18.81 -2.86
N LYS A 30 -5.85 -18.09 -2.62
CA LYS A 30 -5.90 -16.78 -2.00
C LYS A 30 -6.03 -15.76 -3.13
N ARG A 31 -7.25 -15.28 -3.35
CA ARG A 31 -7.49 -14.09 -4.15
C ARG A 31 -6.61 -12.97 -3.59
N THR A 32 -5.46 -12.77 -4.18
CA THR A 32 -4.64 -11.57 -4.02
C THR A 32 -5.14 -10.48 -4.96
N GLY A 33 -6.45 -10.50 -5.23
CA GLY A 33 -7.15 -9.36 -5.74
C GLY A 33 -7.33 -8.41 -4.58
N PHE A 34 -6.75 -7.26 -4.66
CA PHE A 34 -6.98 -6.13 -3.80
C PHE A 34 -8.45 -5.70 -3.97
N GLU A 35 -9.37 -6.48 -3.36
CA GLU A 35 -10.70 -5.96 -3.10
C GLU A 35 -10.49 -4.89 -2.05
N GLY A 36 -10.82 -3.64 -2.36
CA GLY A 36 -10.62 -2.42 -1.58
C GLY A 36 -11.15 -2.43 -0.13
N LYS A 37 -10.90 -3.52 0.58
CA LYS A 37 -11.04 -3.65 2.02
C LYS A 37 -9.70 -3.30 2.62
N ALA A 38 -9.66 -2.19 3.35
CA ALA A 38 -8.51 -1.81 4.15
C ALA A 38 -7.87 -3.06 4.82
N PRO A 39 -6.53 -3.19 4.80
CA PRO A 39 -5.85 -4.31 5.42
C PRO A 39 -6.43 -4.56 6.81
N PRO A 40 -6.61 -5.82 7.25
CA PRO A 40 -7.18 -6.12 8.57
C PRO A 40 -6.43 -5.42 9.71
N GLN A 41 -5.14 -5.19 9.57
CA GLN A 41 -4.33 -4.39 10.50
C GLN A 41 -4.80 -2.93 10.59
N PHE A 42 -5.31 -2.34 9.50
CA PHE A 42 -5.82 -0.97 9.50
C PHE A 42 -7.15 -0.86 10.24
N LYS A 43 -8.03 -1.88 10.11
CA LYS A 43 -9.27 -1.95 10.90
C LYS A 43 -9.01 -2.14 12.39
N GLU A 44 -7.99 -2.92 12.75
CA GLU A 44 -7.59 -3.09 14.15
C GLU A 44 -7.01 -1.81 14.73
N VAL A 45 -6.19 -1.07 13.97
CA VAL A 45 -5.63 0.21 14.41
C VAL A 45 -6.73 1.25 14.58
N ILE A 46 -7.68 1.36 13.63
CA ILE A 46 -8.81 2.28 13.75
C ILE A 46 -9.76 1.86 14.88
N ASN A 47 -10.01 0.55 15.07
CA ASN A 47 -10.85 0.08 16.16
C ASN A 47 -10.14 0.20 17.52
N LYS A 48 -8.83 -0.03 17.61
CA LYS A 48 -8.04 0.29 18.82
C LYS A 48 -8.03 1.78 19.14
N VAL A 49 -7.95 2.64 18.14
CA VAL A 49 -8.06 4.10 18.34
C VAL A 49 -9.47 4.50 18.78
N LYS A 50 -10.53 3.74 18.41
CA LYS A 50 -11.90 4.00 18.87
C LYS A 50 -12.23 3.40 20.24
N THR A 51 -11.53 2.33 20.66
CA THR A 51 -11.81 1.59 21.91
C THR A 51 -10.85 1.92 23.05
N ASP A 52 -9.62 2.29 22.75
CA ASP A 52 -8.78 2.89 23.78
C ASP A 52 -9.26 4.33 23.99
N LYS A 53 -9.85 4.54 25.18
CA LYS A 53 -10.10 5.83 25.80
C LYS A 53 -9.16 6.84 25.19
N VAL A 54 -9.69 7.95 24.67
CA VAL A 54 -8.95 9.17 24.35
C VAL A 54 -7.84 9.26 25.41
N ARG A 55 -6.68 8.66 25.12
CA ARG A 55 -5.50 8.86 25.96
C ARG A 55 -5.35 10.37 25.91
N LYS A 56 -5.50 11.01 27.04
CA LYS A 56 -5.16 12.41 27.22
C LYS A 56 -3.84 12.55 26.49
N ILE A 57 -3.86 13.24 25.37
CA ILE A 57 -2.63 13.62 24.66
C ILE A 57 -1.86 14.34 25.74
N ASN A 58 -0.86 13.68 26.30
CA ASN A 58 -0.04 14.25 27.34
C ASN A 58 0.41 15.60 26.81
N GLU A 59 0.39 16.61 27.66
CA GLU A 59 0.76 17.98 27.27
C GLU A 59 2.17 18.06 26.68
N ASN A 60 2.95 17.03 26.88
CA ASN A 60 4.28 16.84 26.32
C ASN A 60 4.23 15.79 25.22
N PHE A 61 4.52 16.19 23.99
CA PHE A 61 4.81 15.30 22.86
C PHE A 61 6.21 14.72 23.06
N ASP A 62 6.32 13.77 24.03
CA ASP A 62 7.55 13.13 24.45
C ASP A 62 8.06 12.11 23.41
N ASP A 63 9.24 11.57 23.61
CA ASP A 63 9.90 10.63 22.70
C ASP A 63 9.06 9.36 22.43
N VAL A 64 8.27 8.94 23.40
CA VAL A 64 7.40 7.75 23.24
C VAL A 64 6.22 8.08 22.34
N ALA A 65 5.58 9.21 22.57
CA ALA A 65 4.49 9.71 21.73
C ALA A 65 4.94 9.99 20.29
N GLN A 66 6.16 10.54 20.12
CA GLN A 66 6.76 10.75 18.81
C GLN A 66 7.00 9.45 18.06
N LYS A 67 7.51 8.42 18.73
CA LYS A 67 7.73 7.09 18.12
C LYS A 67 6.42 6.43 17.69
N GLU A 68 5.38 6.50 18.53
CA GLU A 68 4.05 5.98 18.18
C GLU A 68 3.43 6.77 17.01
N PHE A 69 3.57 8.09 17.03
CA PHE A 69 3.11 8.96 15.96
C PHE A 69 3.77 8.62 14.62
N ILE A 70 5.10 8.46 14.58
CA ILE A 70 5.84 8.09 13.37
C ILE A 70 5.38 6.75 12.81
N LYS A 71 5.06 5.77 13.65
CA LYS A 71 4.50 4.49 13.16
C LYS A 71 3.18 4.69 12.43
N GLY A 72 2.28 5.47 13.03
CA GLY A 72 1.00 5.81 12.40
C GLY A 72 1.17 6.63 11.11
N ALA A 73 2.09 7.61 11.13
CA ALA A 73 2.39 8.46 10.00
C ALA A 73 2.95 7.68 8.81
N LYS A 74 3.82 6.68 9.04
CA LYS A 74 4.30 5.78 7.99
C LYS A 74 3.18 5.00 7.32
N ILE A 75 2.27 4.43 8.10
CA ILE A 75 1.11 3.69 7.57
C ILE A 75 0.21 4.63 6.75
N ALA A 76 -0.04 5.84 7.27
CA ALA A 76 -0.85 6.83 6.58
C ALA A 76 -0.21 7.25 5.24
N TYR A 77 1.10 7.51 5.24
CA TYR A 77 1.85 7.88 4.05
C TYR A 77 1.78 6.80 2.96
N GLU A 78 2.09 5.55 3.32
CA GLU A 78 2.00 4.40 2.41
C GLU A 78 0.58 4.26 1.83
N THR A 79 -0.44 4.35 2.70
CA THR A 79 -1.85 4.25 2.28
C THR A 79 -2.21 5.36 1.29
N ILE A 80 -1.79 6.60 1.54
CA ILE A 80 -2.09 7.74 0.67
C ILE A 80 -1.41 7.58 -0.68
N ILE A 81 -0.12 7.24 -0.70
CA ILE A 81 0.64 7.09 -1.95
C ILE A 81 0.09 5.95 -2.80
N THR A 82 -0.22 4.82 -2.18
CA THR A 82 -0.76 3.64 -2.88
C THR A 82 -2.14 3.92 -3.45
N ASP A 83 -3.03 4.50 -2.65
CA ASP A 83 -4.42 4.80 -3.03
C ASP A 83 -4.49 5.84 -4.17
N PHE A 84 -3.60 6.87 -4.14
CA PHE A 84 -3.52 7.87 -5.20
C PHE A 84 -3.00 7.29 -6.54
N SER A 85 -2.25 6.22 -6.48
CA SER A 85 -1.63 5.58 -7.63
C SER A 85 -2.33 4.29 -8.07
N ASP A 86 -3.49 3.99 -7.50
CA ASP A 86 -4.27 2.83 -7.90
C ASP A 86 -4.88 3.02 -9.30
N ASN A 87 -5.02 1.90 -10.01
CA ASN A 87 -5.50 1.83 -11.38
C ASN A 87 -6.96 2.29 -11.55
N ASP A 88 -7.76 2.20 -10.51
CA ASP A 88 -9.18 2.56 -10.57
C ASP A 88 -9.42 4.08 -10.53
N ASN A 89 -8.37 4.87 -10.30
CA ASN A 89 -8.42 6.33 -10.20
C ASN A 89 -9.42 6.85 -9.14
N LYS A 90 -9.52 6.16 -8.01
CA LYS A 90 -10.41 6.52 -6.89
C LYS A 90 -9.64 6.59 -5.58
N ILE A 91 -10.03 7.52 -4.74
CA ILE A 91 -9.53 7.66 -3.37
C ILE A 91 -10.52 7.03 -2.41
N ILE A 92 -10.18 5.88 -1.86
CA ILE A 92 -11.05 5.10 -0.97
C ILE A 92 -10.41 4.91 0.40
N ALA A 93 -9.22 4.31 0.44
CA ALA A 93 -8.55 3.93 1.67
C ALA A 93 -7.98 5.15 2.41
N SER A 94 -7.42 6.10 1.67
CA SER A 94 -6.82 7.31 2.24
C SER A 94 -7.82 8.43 2.57
N ARG A 95 -9.09 8.28 2.17
CA ARG A 95 -10.11 9.31 2.41
C ARG A 95 -10.22 9.80 3.87
N PRO A 96 -10.19 8.92 4.89
CA PRO A 96 -10.24 9.36 6.30
C PRO A 96 -8.94 9.98 6.80
N LEU A 97 -7.84 9.87 6.05
CA LEU A 97 -6.51 10.32 6.45
C LEU A 97 -6.16 11.71 5.89
N ILE A 98 -6.94 12.20 4.93
CA ILE A 98 -6.69 13.47 4.26
C ILE A 98 -7.83 14.45 4.50
N ASN A 99 -7.51 15.75 4.56
CA ASN A 99 -8.50 16.78 4.69
C ASN A 99 -9.30 16.97 3.39
N LYS A 100 -10.39 17.73 3.47
CA LYS A 100 -11.28 17.96 2.33
C LYS A 100 -10.58 18.67 1.16
N GLU A 101 -9.69 19.58 1.45
CA GLU A 101 -8.97 20.35 0.42
C GLU A 101 -8.02 19.47 -0.38
N ILE A 102 -7.19 18.70 0.31
CA ILE A 102 -6.28 17.72 -0.33
C ILE A 102 -7.06 16.65 -1.09
N PHE A 103 -8.18 16.18 -0.52
CA PHE A 103 -9.06 15.25 -1.23
C PHE A 103 -9.54 15.80 -2.56
N ASN A 104 -9.98 17.06 -2.61
CA ASN A 104 -10.46 17.68 -3.84
C ASN A 104 -9.32 17.78 -4.88
N GLN A 105 -8.14 18.24 -4.47
CA GLN A 105 -6.97 18.31 -5.35
C GLN A 105 -6.60 16.94 -5.94
N PHE A 106 -6.56 15.91 -5.11
CA PHE A 106 -6.28 14.55 -5.55
C PHE A 106 -7.34 14.03 -6.52
N ASN A 107 -8.61 14.23 -6.18
CA ASN A 107 -9.73 13.80 -7.02
C ASN A 107 -9.73 14.49 -8.39
N ASP A 108 -9.38 15.76 -8.46
CA ASP A 108 -9.27 16.50 -9.72
C ASP A 108 -8.08 16.01 -10.55
N ALA A 109 -6.95 15.70 -9.91
CA ALA A 109 -5.79 15.11 -10.59
C ALA A 109 -6.13 13.70 -11.15
N LEU A 110 -6.84 12.88 -10.38
CA LEU A 110 -7.30 11.56 -10.81
C LEU A 110 -8.28 11.64 -11.98
N LYS A 111 -9.24 12.56 -11.93
CA LYS A 111 -10.18 12.83 -13.04
C LYS A 111 -9.45 13.27 -14.30
N ALA A 112 -8.46 14.15 -14.17
CA ALA A 112 -7.65 14.61 -15.31
C ALA A 112 -6.83 13.46 -15.90
N ARG A 113 -6.28 12.57 -15.08
CA ARG A 113 -5.57 11.35 -15.50
C ARG A 113 -6.51 10.41 -16.25
N SER A 114 -7.68 10.14 -15.69
CA SER A 114 -8.71 9.28 -16.28
C SER A 114 -9.24 9.81 -17.61
N LYS A 115 -9.47 11.14 -17.75
CA LYS A 115 -9.90 11.76 -19.00
C LYS A 115 -8.90 11.56 -20.15
N ARG A 116 -7.61 11.48 -19.85
CA ARG A 116 -6.57 11.17 -20.83
C ARG A 116 -6.50 9.67 -21.15
N GLY A 117 -7.26 8.83 -20.46
CA GLY A 117 -7.19 7.39 -20.58
C GLY A 117 -5.92 6.79 -19.97
N HIS A 118 -5.30 7.53 -19.07
CA HIS A 118 -4.09 7.12 -18.37
C HIS A 118 -4.44 6.53 -17.01
N TYR A 119 -3.65 5.56 -16.57
CA TYR A 119 -3.67 5.01 -15.23
C TYR A 119 -2.24 4.85 -14.70
N ALA A 120 -2.08 4.97 -13.40
CA ALA A 120 -0.78 4.80 -12.77
C ALA A 120 -0.66 3.38 -12.20
N GLU A 121 0.53 2.84 -12.25
CA GLU A 121 0.93 1.67 -11.49
C GLU A 121 2.04 2.08 -10.55
N ILE A 122 1.91 1.70 -9.28
CA ILE A 122 2.94 1.91 -8.28
C ILE A 122 3.24 0.61 -7.55
N THR A 123 4.52 0.35 -7.34
CA THR A 123 4.99 -0.62 -6.35
C THR A 123 5.69 0.16 -5.25
N PHE A 124 5.06 0.21 -4.08
CA PHE A 124 5.66 0.81 -2.90
C PHE A 124 6.65 -0.18 -2.29
N ILE A 125 7.94 0.19 -2.27
CA ILE A 125 9.01 -0.68 -1.76
C ILE A 125 9.14 -0.51 -0.25
N GLY A 126 9.19 0.74 0.23
CA GLY A 126 9.27 1.03 1.64
C GLY A 126 9.67 2.46 1.97
N ILE A 127 9.65 2.77 3.26
CA ILE A 127 10.08 4.05 3.81
C ILE A 127 11.47 3.89 4.40
N ASN A 128 12.46 4.56 3.82
CA ASN A 128 13.84 4.53 4.27
C ASN A 128 14.03 5.38 5.53
N SER A 129 13.39 6.55 5.57
CA SER A 129 13.38 7.40 6.74
C SER A 129 12.06 8.15 6.91
N ALA A 130 11.71 8.42 8.16
CA ALA A 130 10.60 9.29 8.52
C ALA A 130 11.02 10.07 9.76
N THR A 131 11.16 11.39 9.63
CA THR A 131 11.70 12.26 10.67
C THR A 131 10.75 13.41 10.94
N ILE A 132 10.45 13.66 12.21
CA ILE A 132 9.68 14.83 12.62
C ILE A 132 10.57 16.06 12.44
N LYS A 133 10.14 16.97 11.55
CA LYS A 133 10.82 18.22 11.29
C LYS A 133 10.41 19.29 12.31
N GLU A 134 9.13 19.39 12.55
CA GLU A 134 8.58 20.32 13.53
C GLU A 134 7.24 19.83 14.08
N HIS A 135 6.88 20.30 15.24
CA HIS A 135 5.56 20.10 15.81
C HIS A 135 5.09 21.36 16.53
N LYS A 136 3.82 21.65 16.43
CA LYS A 136 3.18 22.82 17.06
C LYS A 136 1.79 22.46 17.54
N LYS A 137 1.51 22.71 18.80
CA LYS A 137 0.17 22.57 19.37
C LYS A 137 -0.57 23.90 19.25
N ILE A 138 -1.71 23.88 18.58
CA ILE A 138 -2.61 25.01 18.44
C ILE A 138 -3.94 24.57 19.05
N ASP A 139 -4.33 25.15 20.15
CA ASP A 139 -5.49 24.76 20.95
C ASP A 139 -5.42 23.27 21.35
N LYS A 140 -6.35 22.48 20.78
CA LYS A 140 -6.46 21.03 21.01
C LYS A 140 -5.86 20.19 19.86
N ILE A 141 -5.31 20.85 18.85
CA ILE A 141 -4.79 20.19 17.65
C ILE A 141 -3.27 20.22 17.69
N LEU A 142 -2.65 19.05 17.54
CA LEU A 142 -1.22 18.92 17.36
C LEU A 142 -0.90 18.83 15.86
N ASN A 143 -0.24 19.85 15.35
CA ASN A 143 0.28 19.86 13.98
C ASN A 143 1.72 19.32 14.01
N VAL A 144 1.99 18.32 13.23
CA VAL A 144 3.32 17.69 13.13
C VAL A 144 3.72 17.61 11.67
N THR A 145 4.89 18.18 11.34
CA THR A 145 5.48 18.06 10.02
C THR A 145 6.48 16.92 10.02
N VAL A 146 6.31 15.98 9.10
CA VAL A 146 7.17 14.80 8.95
C VAL A 146 7.79 14.78 7.57
N ASP A 147 9.09 14.66 7.50
CA ASP A 147 9.83 14.42 6.27
C ASP A 147 9.96 12.91 6.05
N PHE A 148 9.50 12.44 4.90
CA PHE A 148 9.62 11.04 4.49
C PHE A 148 10.62 10.90 3.35
N VAL A 149 11.37 9.81 3.38
CA VAL A 149 12.13 9.34 2.22
C VAL A 149 11.65 7.92 1.94
N ALA A 150 11.01 7.72 0.81
CA ALA A 150 10.46 6.43 0.42
C ALA A 150 11.00 5.99 -0.94
N GLU A 151 10.97 4.69 -1.17
CA GLU A 151 11.33 4.07 -2.45
C GLU A 151 10.09 3.48 -3.11
N VAL A 152 9.92 3.84 -4.37
CA VAL A 152 8.79 3.39 -5.20
C VAL A 152 9.27 3.04 -6.60
N ILE A 153 8.53 2.15 -7.25
CA ILE A 153 8.59 1.98 -8.71
C ILE A 153 7.25 2.51 -9.23
N THR A 154 7.29 3.41 -10.20
CA THR A 154 6.05 4.00 -10.73
C THR A 154 6.12 4.19 -12.23
N CYS A 155 5.03 3.86 -12.90
CA CYS A 155 4.83 4.18 -14.31
C CYS A 155 3.38 4.58 -14.58
N ILE A 156 3.19 5.34 -15.64
CA ILE A 156 1.87 5.70 -16.16
C ILE A 156 1.70 4.99 -17.51
N LYS A 157 0.59 4.30 -17.66
CA LYS A 157 0.22 3.56 -18.87
C LYS A 157 -1.04 4.17 -19.50
N ASP A 158 -1.18 4.00 -20.80
CA ASP A 158 -2.39 4.30 -21.54
C ASP A 158 -3.37 3.10 -21.56
N LYS A 159 -4.48 3.24 -22.29
CA LYS A 159 -5.49 2.19 -22.45
C LYS A 159 -4.95 0.93 -23.13
N ASP A 160 -3.91 1.07 -23.96
CA ASP A 160 -3.27 -0.03 -24.66
C ASP A 160 -2.11 -0.64 -23.85
N LYS A 161 -2.02 -0.29 -22.56
CA LYS A 161 -0.97 -0.72 -21.62
C LYS A 161 0.45 -0.28 -22.00
N LYS A 162 0.58 0.68 -22.93
CA LYS A 162 1.88 1.27 -23.29
C LYS A 162 2.29 2.26 -22.20
N ILE A 163 3.59 2.26 -21.88
CA ILE A 163 4.16 3.18 -20.92
C ILE A 163 4.21 4.57 -21.54
N VAL A 164 3.53 5.53 -20.92
CA VAL A 164 3.52 6.94 -21.29
C VAL A 164 4.57 7.73 -20.52
N SER A 165 4.82 7.33 -19.26
CA SER A 165 5.79 7.98 -18.37
C SER A 165 6.22 7.05 -17.26
N GLY A 166 7.43 7.27 -16.72
CA GLY A 166 8.02 6.44 -15.69
C GLY A 166 8.73 5.20 -16.24
N ASP A 167 9.22 4.38 -15.33
CA ASP A 167 9.97 3.16 -15.67
C ASP A 167 9.57 2.06 -14.66
N PRO A 168 8.99 0.94 -15.14
CA PRO A 168 8.52 -0.13 -14.26
C PRO A 168 9.64 -0.95 -13.62
N GLU A 169 10.89 -0.76 -14.03
CA GLU A 169 12.05 -1.47 -13.49
C GLU A 169 12.93 -0.59 -12.59
N LYS A 170 12.70 0.73 -12.62
CA LYS A 170 13.56 1.69 -11.93
C LYS A 170 12.99 2.12 -10.59
N ILE A 171 13.76 1.90 -9.54
CA ILE A 171 13.46 2.42 -8.21
C ILE A 171 13.68 3.94 -8.19
N LYS A 172 12.69 4.66 -7.70
CA LYS A 172 12.73 6.11 -7.50
C LYS A 172 12.61 6.43 -6.02
N LYS A 173 13.47 7.32 -5.54
CA LYS A 173 13.32 7.94 -4.20
C LYS A 173 12.40 9.15 -4.30
N ILE A 174 11.45 9.24 -3.38
CA ILE A 174 10.49 10.33 -3.23
C ILE A 174 10.45 10.80 -1.79
#